data_0252c58cb6df2c141dd7dab2fd0ea72d
#
_entry.id   0252c58cb6df2c141dd7dab2fd0ea72d
#
_cell.length_a   1.000
_cell.length_b   1.000
_cell.length_c   1.000
_cell.angle_alpha   90.00
_cell.angle_beta   90.00
_cell.angle_gamma   90.00
#
_symmetry.space_group_name_H-M   'P 1'
#
loop_
_entity.id
_entity.type
_entity.pdbx_description
1 polymer ?
#
loop_
_entity_poly.entity_id
_entity_poly.type
_entity_poly.pdbx_seq_one_letter_code
_entity_poly.pdbx_strand_id
1 'polypeptide(L)'
;GHERKDFRANDNGEPSGTAGKPILGQINSYGLTDVLIVVIRYFGGIKLGTSGLIVAYKAAAAEAISAATIIEKTVDEEVTVMFEYPFMNDIMRIVKEEEPEILSQSYDMDCSMTLCIRRSMMPKLRARLEKVETARILDEE
;
A
#
# COMPACT_ATOMS: atom_id res chain seq x y z
N GLY A 1 2.34 1.50 -7.80
CA GLY A 1 1.30 1.33 -6.78
C GLY A 1 1.68 0.29 -5.74
N HIS A 2 1.00 0.28 -4.61
CA HIS A 2 1.32 -0.58 -3.47
C HIS A 2 1.27 -2.09 -3.76
N GLU A 3 0.48 -2.52 -4.73
CA GLU A 3 0.38 -3.92 -5.14
C GLU A 3 1.34 -4.27 -6.28
N ARG A 4 2.14 -3.33 -6.75
CA ARG A 4 3.07 -3.47 -7.88
C ARG A 4 2.43 -3.85 -9.20
N LYS A 5 1.12 -3.64 -9.35
CA LYS A 5 0.39 -3.85 -10.60
C LYS A 5 0.64 -2.75 -11.60
N ASP A 6 0.80 -1.52 -11.11
CA ASP A 6 1.05 -0.34 -11.91
C ASP A 6 2.52 0.05 -11.81
N PHE A 7 3.25 -0.17 -12.87
CA PHE A 7 4.66 0.23 -12.97
C PHE A 7 4.97 0.72 -14.37
N ARG A 8 5.98 1.54 -14.48
CA ARG A 8 6.46 2.05 -15.74
C ARG A 8 7.97 2.21 -15.71
N ALA A 9 8.62 1.78 -16.77
CA ALA A 9 10.04 2.01 -17.00
C ALA A 9 10.21 2.65 -18.38
N ASN A 10 11.05 3.67 -18.48
CA ASN A 10 11.29 4.41 -19.72
C ASN A 10 12.78 4.67 -19.89
N ASP A 11 13.30 4.35 -21.05
CA ASP A 11 14.70 4.57 -21.38
C ASP A 11 14.98 5.98 -21.90
N ASN A 12 13.97 6.69 -22.36
CA ASN A 12 14.04 8.08 -22.83
C ASN A 12 15.18 8.34 -23.82
N GLY A 13 15.25 7.52 -24.88
CA GLY A 13 16.27 7.65 -25.95
C GLY A 13 17.56 6.88 -25.70
N GLU A 14 17.78 6.30 -24.54
CA GLU A 14 18.90 5.40 -24.30
C GLU A 14 18.66 4.03 -24.98
N PRO A 15 19.73 3.24 -25.23
CA PRO A 15 19.54 1.90 -25.77
C PRO A 15 18.57 1.08 -24.93
N SER A 16 17.76 0.25 -25.60
CA SER A 16 16.71 -0.53 -24.95
C SER A 16 17.23 -1.34 -23.76
N GLY A 17 16.57 -1.21 -22.61
CA GLY A 17 16.86 -1.98 -21.39
C GLY A 17 18.08 -1.49 -20.60
N THR A 18 18.67 -0.35 -20.96
CA THR A 18 19.90 0.15 -20.30
C THR A 18 19.66 1.18 -19.20
N ALA A 19 18.47 1.75 -19.13
CA ALA A 19 18.12 2.79 -18.16
C ALA A 19 16.90 2.42 -17.32
N GLY A 20 15.72 2.39 -17.92
CA GLY A 20 14.46 2.20 -17.20
C GLY A 20 14.38 0.90 -16.40
N LYS A 21 14.74 -0.23 -17.00
CA LYS A 21 14.72 -1.53 -16.32
C LYS A 21 15.73 -1.63 -15.16
N PRO A 22 17.01 -1.19 -15.30
CA PRO A 22 17.92 -1.15 -14.16
C PRO A 22 17.43 -0.29 -13.00
N ILE A 23 16.81 0.85 -13.28
CA ILE A 23 16.22 1.71 -12.25
C ILE A 23 15.05 1.02 -11.56
N LEU A 24 14.12 0.46 -12.33
CA LEU A 24 12.99 -0.30 -11.79
C LEU A 24 13.45 -1.51 -10.96
N GLY A 25 14.49 -2.19 -11.40
CA GLY A 25 15.11 -3.30 -10.68
C GLY A 25 15.60 -2.90 -9.29
N GLN A 26 16.14 -1.70 -9.11
CA GLN A 26 16.54 -1.19 -7.81
C GLN A 26 15.31 -0.92 -6.91
N ILE A 27 14.26 -0.35 -7.45
CA ILE A 27 12.99 -0.16 -6.73
C ILE A 27 12.50 -1.49 -6.16
N ASN A 28 12.46 -2.53 -7.00
CA ASN A 28 12.02 -3.86 -6.61
C ASN A 28 12.97 -4.54 -5.62
N SER A 29 14.27 -4.39 -5.79
CA SER A 29 15.28 -4.98 -4.92
C SER A 29 15.25 -4.41 -3.49
N TYR A 30 14.88 -3.15 -3.32
CA TYR A 30 14.67 -2.53 -2.01
C TYR A 30 13.25 -2.73 -1.47
N GLY A 31 12.40 -3.47 -2.17
CA GLY A 31 11.03 -3.76 -1.74
C GLY A 31 10.09 -2.55 -1.73
N LEU A 32 10.42 -1.52 -2.50
CA LEU A 32 9.66 -0.27 -2.51
C LEU A 32 8.44 -0.33 -3.43
N THR A 33 7.42 0.44 -3.08
CA THR A 33 6.23 0.70 -3.88
C THR A 33 5.92 2.21 -3.82
N ASP A 34 4.99 2.68 -4.65
CA ASP A 34 4.56 4.09 -4.66
C ASP A 34 5.75 5.07 -4.72
N VAL A 35 6.63 4.84 -5.69
CA VAL A 35 7.85 5.61 -5.86
C VAL A 35 8.09 5.96 -7.33
N LEU A 36 8.65 7.14 -7.54
CA LEU A 36 9.14 7.59 -8.84
C LEU A 36 10.61 7.93 -8.72
N ILE A 37 11.43 7.33 -9.60
CA ILE A 37 12.85 7.66 -9.71
C ILE A 37 13.12 8.21 -11.11
N VAL A 38 13.73 9.38 -11.16
CA VAL A 38 14.17 10.03 -12.38
C VAL A 38 15.70 10.21 -12.31
N VAL A 39 16.40 9.69 -13.30
CA VAL A 39 17.85 9.86 -13.40
C VAL A 39 18.15 10.80 -14.58
N ILE A 40 18.85 11.87 -14.28
CA ILE A 40 19.26 12.87 -15.27
C ILE A 40 20.69 12.57 -15.71
N ARG A 41 20.90 12.50 -17.03
CA ARG A 41 22.21 12.28 -17.60
C ARG A 41 22.67 13.50 -18.39
N TYR A 42 23.90 13.87 -18.20
CA TYR A 42 24.56 14.86 -19.04
C TYR A 42 25.37 14.16 -20.14
N PHE A 43 25.10 14.50 -21.39
CA PHE A 43 25.81 13.94 -22.53
C PHE A 43 27.14 14.65 -22.73
N GLY A 44 28.17 13.87 -23.02
CA GLY A 44 29.54 14.36 -23.25
C GLY A 44 30.55 13.55 -22.42
N GLY A 45 31.76 13.42 -22.91
CA GLY A 45 32.78 12.62 -22.24
C GLY A 45 32.88 11.18 -22.74
N ILE A 46 33.12 10.24 -21.84
CA ILE A 46 33.41 8.85 -22.17
C ILE A 46 32.13 8.11 -22.54
N LYS A 47 32.16 7.39 -23.66
CA LYS A 47 31.07 6.46 -24.02
C LYS A 47 31.15 5.20 -23.14
N LEU A 48 30.07 4.91 -22.41
CA LEU A 48 30.03 3.79 -21.48
C LEU A 48 29.69 2.45 -22.13
N GLY A 49 29.03 2.46 -23.31
CA GLY A 49 28.47 1.27 -23.89
C GLY A 49 27.21 0.78 -23.06
N THR A 50 26.57 -0.28 -23.55
CA THR A 50 25.32 -0.79 -22.91
C THR A 50 25.56 -1.31 -21.49
N SER A 51 26.63 -2.07 -21.27
CA SER A 51 26.99 -2.60 -19.94
C SER A 51 27.29 -1.47 -18.94
N GLY A 52 28.05 -0.47 -19.37
CA GLY A 52 28.39 0.68 -18.53
C GLY A 52 27.17 1.53 -18.19
N LEU A 53 26.25 1.72 -19.13
CA LEU A 53 24.99 2.44 -18.90
C LEU A 53 24.13 1.73 -17.86
N ILE A 54 23.95 0.42 -17.96
CA ILE A 54 23.20 -0.37 -16.99
C ILE A 54 23.77 -0.18 -15.58
N VAL A 55 25.08 -0.33 -15.42
CA VAL A 55 25.76 -0.16 -14.13
C VAL A 55 25.58 1.27 -13.60
N ALA A 56 25.73 2.28 -14.44
CA ALA A 56 25.61 3.67 -14.04
C ALA A 56 24.18 4.02 -13.60
N TYR A 57 23.16 3.62 -14.34
CA TYR A 57 21.77 3.86 -13.97
C TYR A 57 21.35 3.10 -12.71
N LYS A 58 21.80 1.87 -12.58
CA LYS A 58 21.59 1.06 -11.38
C LYS A 58 22.20 1.72 -10.13
N ALA A 59 23.46 2.17 -10.25
CA ALA A 59 24.17 2.84 -9.15
C ALA A 59 23.51 4.17 -8.76
N ALA A 60 23.10 4.97 -9.75
CA ALA A 60 22.41 6.23 -9.50
C ALA A 60 21.09 6.02 -8.78
N ALA A 61 20.30 5.03 -9.18
CA ALA A 61 19.02 4.67 -8.52
C ALA A 61 19.27 4.20 -7.09
N ALA A 62 20.24 3.32 -6.86
CA ALA A 62 20.59 2.83 -5.53
C ALA A 62 21.04 3.96 -4.60
N GLU A 63 21.84 4.90 -5.09
CA GLU A 63 22.29 6.07 -4.34
C GLU A 63 21.10 6.97 -3.96
N ALA A 64 20.19 7.24 -4.90
CA ALA A 64 18.99 8.02 -4.65
C ALA A 64 18.12 7.38 -3.55
N ILE A 65 17.91 6.07 -3.60
CA ILE A 65 17.15 5.33 -2.59
C ILE A 65 17.85 5.42 -1.22
N SER A 66 19.16 5.25 -1.19
CA SER A 66 19.95 5.32 0.06
C SER A 66 19.90 6.71 0.71
N ALA A 67 19.81 7.77 -0.10
CA ALA A 67 19.73 9.15 0.38
C ALA A 67 18.30 9.56 0.76
N ALA A 68 17.28 8.81 0.31
CA ALA A 68 15.87 9.13 0.54
C ALA A 68 15.41 8.68 1.94
N THR A 69 14.33 9.31 2.41
CA THR A 69 13.61 8.84 3.59
C THR A 69 12.59 7.79 3.17
N ILE A 70 12.76 6.57 3.65
CA ILE A 70 11.83 5.47 3.38
C ILE A 70 10.79 5.43 4.48
N ILE A 71 9.52 5.49 4.08
CA ILE A 71 8.38 5.44 4.99
C ILE A 71 7.61 4.15 4.72
N GLU A 72 7.42 3.35 5.77
CA GLU A 72 6.51 2.21 5.71
C GLU A 72 5.10 2.66 6.08
N LYS A 73 4.17 2.48 5.15
CA LYS A 73 2.75 2.70 5.38
C LYS A 73 2.00 1.40 5.19
N THR A 74 1.10 1.11 6.11
CA THR A 74 0.19 -0.02 5.99
C THR A 74 -1.01 0.37 5.14
N VAL A 75 -1.54 -0.60 4.39
CA VAL A 75 -2.81 -0.43 3.66
C VAL A 75 -3.95 -0.73 4.63
N ASP A 76 -4.87 0.21 4.78
CA ASP A 76 -6.04 0.06 5.63
C ASP A 76 -7.30 -0.17 4.78
N GLU A 77 -8.25 -0.90 5.35
CA GLU A 77 -9.56 -1.14 4.76
C GLU A 77 -10.65 -0.75 5.75
N GLU A 78 -11.81 -0.43 5.21
CA GLU A 78 -12.98 -0.06 6.00
C GLU A 78 -14.04 -1.16 5.96
N VAL A 79 -14.77 -1.30 7.05
CA VAL A 79 -15.94 -2.17 7.15
C VAL A 79 -17.05 -1.46 7.92
N THR A 80 -18.27 -1.56 7.44
CA THR A 80 -19.45 -1.07 8.14
C THR A 80 -20.27 -2.25 8.65
N VAL A 81 -20.54 -2.28 9.94
CA VAL A 81 -21.38 -3.29 10.58
C VAL A 81 -22.66 -2.66 11.10
N MET A 82 -23.79 -3.30 10.81
CA MET A 82 -25.09 -2.96 11.38
C MET A 82 -25.51 -4.03 12.38
N PHE A 83 -26.07 -3.63 13.50
CA PHE A 83 -26.49 -4.55 14.55
C PHE A 83 -27.62 -3.94 15.39
N GLU A 84 -28.34 -4.77 16.12
CA GLU A 84 -29.35 -4.31 17.06
C GLU A 84 -28.71 -3.88 18.39
N TYR A 85 -29.28 -2.88 19.02
CA TYR A 85 -28.74 -2.27 20.25
C TYR A 85 -28.41 -3.28 21.38
N PRO A 86 -29.20 -4.33 21.64
CA PRO A 86 -28.85 -5.31 22.68
C PRO A 86 -27.49 -6.00 22.46
N PHE A 87 -26.97 -6.00 21.23
CA PHE A 87 -25.70 -6.62 20.90
C PHE A 87 -24.53 -5.64 20.89
N MET A 88 -24.75 -4.40 21.31
CA MET A 88 -23.71 -3.37 21.38
C MET A 88 -22.48 -3.81 22.17
N ASN A 89 -22.67 -4.45 23.30
CA ASN A 89 -21.57 -4.89 24.15
C ASN A 89 -20.70 -5.94 23.46
N ASP A 90 -21.30 -6.82 22.67
CA ASP A 90 -20.55 -7.83 21.91
C ASP A 90 -19.69 -7.18 20.82
N ILE A 91 -20.26 -6.21 20.11
CA ILE A 91 -19.53 -5.43 19.10
C ILE A 91 -18.40 -4.63 19.75
N MET A 92 -18.66 -3.94 20.85
CA MET A 92 -17.64 -3.13 21.54
C MET A 92 -16.52 -3.98 22.13
N ARG A 93 -16.80 -5.21 22.54
CA ARG A 93 -15.76 -6.15 22.99
C ARG A 93 -14.80 -6.48 21.84
N ILE A 94 -15.33 -6.78 20.66
CA ILE A 94 -14.53 -7.06 19.48
C ILE A 94 -13.69 -5.84 19.10
N VAL A 95 -14.27 -4.65 19.09
CA VAL A 95 -13.58 -3.40 18.80
C VAL A 95 -12.44 -3.16 19.80
N LYS A 96 -12.67 -3.42 21.07
CA LYS A 96 -11.65 -3.26 22.10
C LYS A 96 -10.49 -4.24 21.93
N GLU A 97 -10.77 -5.48 21.56
CA GLU A 97 -9.76 -6.53 21.42
C GLU A 97 -8.96 -6.42 20.11
N GLU A 98 -9.63 -6.11 19.00
CA GLU A 98 -8.99 -6.00 17.67
C GLU A 98 -8.43 -4.60 17.38
N GLU A 99 -8.85 -3.60 18.12
CA GLU A 99 -8.37 -2.22 18.05
C GLU A 99 -8.50 -1.51 16.68
N PRO A 100 -9.62 -1.69 15.92
CA PRO A 100 -9.82 -0.88 14.73
C PRO A 100 -10.06 0.59 15.09
N GLU A 101 -9.80 1.48 14.14
CA GLU A 101 -10.21 2.87 14.28
C GLU A 101 -11.70 2.99 13.99
N ILE A 102 -12.44 3.68 14.84
CA ILE A 102 -13.86 3.96 14.64
C ILE A 102 -13.99 5.25 13.85
N LEU A 103 -14.46 5.14 12.60
CA LEU A 103 -14.63 6.29 11.72
C LEU A 103 -15.97 6.97 11.92
N SER A 104 -17.03 6.20 12.14
CA SER A 104 -18.35 6.73 12.38
C SER A 104 -19.20 5.75 13.19
N GLN A 105 -20.20 6.31 13.88
CA GLN A 105 -21.16 5.55 14.68
C GLN A 105 -22.53 6.18 14.49
N SER A 106 -23.57 5.37 14.42
CA SER A 106 -24.96 5.81 14.39
C SER A 106 -25.80 4.91 15.28
N TYR A 107 -26.65 5.52 16.12
CA TYR A 107 -27.46 4.85 17.12
C TYR A 107 -28.96 5.20 16.95
N ASP A 108 -29.47 5.01 15.76
CA ASP A 108 -30.89 5.17 15.48
C ASP A 108 -31.67 3.89 15.82
N MET A 109 -32.71 3.54 15.08
CA MET A 109 -33.46 2.30 15.28
C MET A 109 -32.56 1.06 15.11
N ASP A 110 -31.66 1.12 14.14
CA ASP A 110 -30.55 0.18 13.98
C ASP A 110 -29.24 0.89 14.30
N CYS A 111 -28.34 0.20 14.97
CA CYS A 111 -27.00 0.72 15.22
C CYS A 111 -26.08 0.38 14.05
N SER A 112 -25.22 1.31 13.71
CA SER A 112 -24.17 1.07 12.70
C SER A 112 -22.84 1.64 13.15
N MET A 113 -21.76 1.02 12.70
CA MET A 113 -20.41 1.45 13.03
C MET A 113 -19.52 1.19 11.83
N THR A 114 -18.78 2.20 11.41
CA THR A 114 -17.74 2.06 10.37
C THR A 114 -16.39 2.00 11.02
N LEU A 115 -15.66 0.95 10.73
CA LEU A 115 -14.35 0.64 11.32
C LEU A 115 -13.28 0.59 10.24
N CYS A 116 -12.09 1.05 10.58
CA CYS A 116 -10.92 1.01 9.71
C CYS A 116 -9.83 0.20 10.40
N ILE A 117 -9.26 -0.74 9.70
CA ILE A 117 -8.19 -1.57 10.22
C ILE A 117 -7.23 -1.96 9.09
N ARG A 118 -6.02 -2.31 9.44
CA ARG A 118 -5.03 -2.82 8.50
C ARG A 118 -5.60 -3.99 7.70
N ARG A 119 -5.38 -3.97 6.38
CA ARG A 119 -5.89 -4.99 5.45
C ARG A 119 -5.61 -6.42 5.90
N SER A 120 -4.42 -6.69 6.45
CA SER A 120 -4.05 -8.03 6.92
C SER A 120 -4.88 -8.52 8.11
N MET A 121 -5.47 -7.61 8.88
CA MET A 121 -6.30 -7.90 10.05
C MET A 121 -7.79 -7.92 9.73
N MET A 122 -8.20 -7.43 8.57
CA MET A 122 -9.61 -7.32 8.19
C MET A 122 -10.34 -8.67 8.17
N PRO A 123 -9.79 -9.76 7.61
CA PRO A 123 -10.48 -11.05 7.61
C PRO A 123 -10.85 -11.54 9.02
N LYS A 124 -9.96 -11.37 9.97
CA LYS A 124 -10.20 -11.75 11.38
C LYS A 124 -11.29 -10.90 12.02
N LEU A 125 -11.24 -9.58 11.79
CA LEU A 125 -12.26 -8.66 12.30
C LEU A 125 -13.64 -8.98 11.71
N ARG A 126 -13.75 -9.16 10.40
CA ARG A 126 -15.01 -9.51 9.73
C ARG A 126 -15.57 -10.83 10.25
N ALA A 127 -14.73 -11.85 10.40
CA ALA A 127 -15.16 -13.15 10.92
C ALA A 127 -15.74 -13.05 12.32
N ARG A 128 -15.14 -12.25 13.20
CA ARG A 128 -15.64 -12.03 14.55
C ARG A 128 -16.95 -11.24 14.57
N LEU A 129 -17.05 -10.18 13.75
CA LEU A 129 -18.28 -9.38 13.65
C LEU A 129 -19.46 -10.20 13.13
N GLU A 130 -19.23 -11.06 12.13
CA GLU A 130 -20.27 -11.92 11.55
C GLU A 130 -20.82 -12.95 12.54
N LYS A 131 -20.07 -13.32 13.58
CA LYS A 131 -20.52 -14.24 14.63
C LYS A 131 -21.48 -13.60 15.63
N VAL A 132 -21.52 -12.29 15.69
CA VAL A 132 -22.47 -11.61 16.58
C VAL A 132 -23.87 -11.74 15.99
N GLU A 133 -24.81 -12.20 16.82
CA GLU A 133 -26.20 -12.35 16.43
C GLU A 133 -26.76 -10.99 16.01
N THR A 134 -27.56 -10.97 14.94
CA THR A 134 -28.11 -9.78 14.26
C THR A 134 -27.13 -8.88 13.53
N ALA A 135 -25.83 -9.05 13.71
CA ALA A 135 -24.84 -8.24 13.02
C ALA A 135 -24.78 -8.55 11.51
N ARG A 136 -24.77 -7.52 10.71
CA ARG A 136 -24.65 -7.61 9.25
C ARG A 136 -23.53 -6.67 8.78
N ILE A 137 -22.66 -7.19 7.94
CA ILE A 137 -21.65 -6.38 7.30
C ILE A 137 -22.21 -5.83 5.99
N LEU A 138 -22.11 -4.51 5.83
CA LEU A 138 -22.46 -3.86 4.57
C LEU A 138 -21.25 -3.90 3.65
N ASP A 139 -21.39 -4.59 2.52
CA ASP A 139 -20.40 -4.56 1.47
C ASP A 139 -20.60 -3.30 0.63
N GLU A 140 -19.55 -2.50 0.48
CA GLU A 140 -19.55 -1.40 -0.48
C GLU A 140 -19.43 -1.99 -1.90
N GLU A 141 -20.38 -1.65 -2.74
CA GLU A 141 -20.29 -1.94 -4.17
C GLU A 141 -19.38 -0.93 -4.89
#